data_1aedf328d3dba3b5773b0a189a332642
#
_entry.id   1aedf328d3dba3b5773b0a189a332642
#
_cell.length_a   1.000
_cell.length_b   1.000
_cell.length_c   1.000
_cell.angle_alpha   90.00
_cell.angle_beta   90.00
_cell.angle_gamma   90.00
#
_symmetry.space_group_name_H-M   'P 1'
#
loop_
_entity.id
_entity.type
_entity.pdbx_description
1 polymer ?
#
loop_
_entity_poly.entity_id
_entity_poly.type
_entity_poly.pdbx_seq_one_letter_code
_entity_poly.pdbx_strand_id
1 'polypeptide(L)'
;MTKETRAGLSINHMVLGDGTERALMMHCTLSSARAMAPMAMAFENRFTTTAFDLPGHGQSGDWDFNGDLQDRVTEVAQSFIYGPIHLIGHSFGATVALRLMSQMPERIKSVVLFEPVFVEAAFQRTPKLRAAYEAEAQDFVEAIKSKDKARATIEFLKMWGDGTPWEAIPPNLRQSMIDKIDVVDAGTPALHQDTHGLLGPTGLANYKGPALFIRGARSIPIMQDIHTALVELMSQASDHAIDGAGHMVPMTHQAECVALMQEFYQKSGF
;
A
#
# COMPACT_ATOMS: atom_id res chain seq x y z
N MET A 1 -10.60 2.94 -18.40
CA MET A 1 -9.37 3.62 -17.96
C MET A 1 -9.34 5.01 -18.56
N THR A 2 -9.09 6.03 -17.75
CA THR A 2 -9.06 7.45 -18.15
C THR A 2 -7.71 8.02 -17.73
N LYS A 3 -7.10 8.84 -18.60
CA LYS A 3 -5.83 9.50 -18.33
C LYS A 3 -6.07 11.01 -18.24
N GLU A 4 -5.66 11.62 -17.13
CA GLU A 4 -5.83 13.05 -16.87
C GLU A 4 -4.71 13.63 -16.03
N THR A 5 -4.61 14.96 -15.99
CA THR A 5 -3.62 15.64 -15.13
C THR A 5 -4.17 15.75 -13.70
N ARG A 6 -3.45 15.17 -12.73
CA ARG A 6 -3.73 15.23 -11.29
C ARG A 6 -2.48 15.66 -10.53
N ALA A 7 -2.57 16.66 -9.69
CA ALA A 7 -1.43 17.23 -8.97
C ALA A 7 -0.21 17.51 -9.88
N GLY A 8 -0.46 17.95 -11.12
CA GLY A 8 0.59 18.24 -12.13
C GLY A 8 1.17 17.01 -12.83
N LEU A 9 0.72 15.79 -12.53
CA LEU A 9 1.18 14.55 -13.14
C LEU A 9 0.12 13.94 -14.06
N SER A 10 0.56 13.23 -15.09
CA SER A 10 -0.33 12.46 -15.97
C SER A 10 -0.73 11.16 -15.29
N ILE A 11 -1.95 11.07 -14.78
CA ILE A 11 -2.44 9.94 -13.98
C ILE A 11 -3.49 9.16 -14.76
N ASN A 12 -3.27 7.85 -14.85
CA ASN A 12 -4.24 6.89 -15.36
C ASN A 12 -5.06 6.34 -14.21
N HIS A 13 -6.40 6.33 -14.36
CA HIS A 13 -7.31 5.82 -13.35
C HIS A 13 -8.50 5.10 -13.96
N MET A 14 -9.22 4.37 -13.12
CA MET A 14 -10.49 3.75 -13.45
C MET A 14 -11.50 4.01 -12.34
N VAL A 15 -12.79 4.01 -12.71
CA VAL A 15 -13.89 4.01 -11.76
C VAL A 15 -14.65 2.70 -11.96
N LEU A 16 -14.93 2.01 -10.87
CA LEU A 16 -15.54 0.68 -10.84
C LEU A 16 -16.71 0.66 -9.86
N GLY A 17 -17.78 -0.04 -10.22
CA GLY A 17 -19.01 -0.11 -9.42
C GLY A 17 -19.88 1.13 -9.56
N ASP A 18 -21.10 1.03 -9.03
CA ASP A 18 -22.14 2.07 -9.04
C ASP A 18 -22.81 2.26 -7.68
N GLY A 19 -22.19 1.74 -6.62
CA GLY A 19 -22.64 1.90 -5.23
C GLY A 19 -22.65 3.36 -4.79
N THR A 20 -23.44 3.64 -3.75
CA THR A 20 -23.69 5.00 -3.24
C THR A 20 -22.51 5.55 -2.42
N GLU A 21 -21.68 4.68 -1.87
CA GLU A 21 -20.50 5.05 -1.10
C GLU A 21 -19.28 5.21 -2.02
N ARG A 22 -18.36 6.09 -1.66
CA ARG A 22 -17.15 6.33 -2.45
C ARG A 22 -15.96 5.63 -1.81
N ALA A 23 -15.15 4.97 -2.64
CA ALA A 23 -13.88 4.39 -2.21
C ALA A 23 -12.71 4.85 -3.09
N LEU A 24 -11.53 5.02 -2.49
CA LEU A 24 -10.27 5.22 -3.18
C LEU A 24 -9.37 4.03 -2.92
N MET A 25 -8.85 3.43 -3.99
CA MET A 25 -8.04 2.22 -3.94
C MET A 25 -6.63 2.48 -4.49
N MET A 26 -5.61 2.10 -3.71
CA MET A 26 -4.20 2.36 -4.00
C MET A 26 -3.42 1.03 -3.98
N HIS A 27 -2.75 0.74 -5.10
CA HIS A 27 -2.00 -0.51 -5.30
C HIS A 27 -0.59 -0.46 -4.69
N CYS A 28 0.08 -1.62 -4.62
CA CYS A 28 1.47 -1.76 -4.18
C CYS A 28 2.47 -1.32 -5.26
N THR A 29 3.71 -1.10 -4.88
CA THR A 29 4.83 -0.87 -5.81
C THR A 29 4.94 -1.99 -6.84
N LEU A 30 5.44 -1.67 -8.04
CA LEU A 30 5.60 -2.56 -9.20
C LEU A 30 4.29 -3.18 -9.72
N SER A 31 3.13 -2.64 -9.31
CA SER A 31 1.79 -3.10 -9.70
C SER A 31 1.02 -2.03 -10.50
N SER A 32 -0.31 -2.11 -10.52
CA SER A 32 -1.19 -1.15 -11.17
C SER A 32 -2.59 -1.17 -10.56
N ALA A 33 -3.40 -0.15 -10.85
CA ALA A 33 -4.81 -0.09 -10.47
C ALA A 33 -5.60 -1.30 -10.99
N ARG A 34 -5.24 -1.84 -12.15
CA ARG A 34 -5.87 -3.03 -12.73
C ARG A 34 -5.74 -4.26 -11.85
N ALA A 35 -4.63 -4.42 -11.13
CA ALA A 35 -4.43 -5.55 -10.22
C ALA A 35 -5.43 -5.54 -9.05
N MET A 36 -5.92 -4.35 -8.66
CA MET A 36 -6.91 -4.19 -7.59
C MET A 36 -8.37 -4.27 -8.10
N ALA A 37 -8.60 -4.30 -9.41
CA ALA A 37 -9.95 -4.29 -9.98
C ALA A 37 -10.83 -5.45 -9.49
N PRO A 38 -10.37 -6.71 -9.38
CA PRO A 38 -11.18 -7.81 -8.85
C PRO A 38 -11.68 -7.54 -7.42
N MET A 39 -10.84 -6.93 -6.56
CA MET A 39 -11.24 -6.53 -5.20
C MET A 39 -12.29 -5.42 -5.23
N ALA A 40 -12.13 -4.41 -6.08
CA ALA A 40 -13.11 -3.33 -6.25
C ALA A 40 -14.48 -3.88 -6.72
N MET A 41 -14.47 -4.80 -7.69
CA MET A 41 -15.70 -5.41 -8.21
C MET A 41 -16.44 -6.29 -7.20
N ALA A 42 -15.74 -6.86 -6.22
CA ALA A 42 -16.39 -7.59 -5.12
C ALA A 42 -17.30 -6.69 -4.25
N PHE A 43 -17.15 -5.37 -4.37
CA PHE A 43 -17.93 -4.36 -3.65
C PHE A 43 -18.66 -3.38 -4.58
N GLU A 44 -18.86 -3.75 -5.86
CA GLU A 44 -19.42 -2.86 -6.89
C GLU A 44 -20.78 -2.26 -6.54
N ASN A 45 -21.65 -3.03 -5.85
CA ASN A 45 -22.97 -2.57 -5.41
C ASN A 45 -22.94 -1.66 -4.16
N ARG A 46 -21.82 -1.62 -3.44
CA ARG A 46 -21.61 -0.77 -2.27
C ARG A 46 -20.87 0.50 -2.64
N PHE A 47 -19.78 0.36 -3.40
CA PHE A 47 -18.87 1.44 -3.69
C PHE A 47 -18.87 1.83 -5.16
N THR A 48 -18.79 3.13 -5.41
CA THR A 48 -18.16 3.69 -6.60
C THR A 48 -16.68 3.88 -6.27
N THR A 49 -15.83 2.94 -6.72
CA THR A 49 -14.42 2.87 -6.40
C THR A 49 -13.57 3.55 -7.45
N THR A 50 -12.79 4.54 -7.07
CA THR A 50 -11.71 5.06 -7.91
C THR A 50 -10.41 4.32 -7.57
N ALA A 51 -9.76 3.74 -8.60
CA ALA A 51 -8.41 3.17 -8.49
C ALA A 51 -7.51 3.84 -9.52
N PHE A 52 -6.33 4.27 -9.11
CA PHE A 52 -5.39 4.96 -10.00
C PHE A 52 -4.01 4.28 -10.01
N ASP A 53 -3.35 4.36 -11.15
CA ASP A 53 -1.94 3.95 -11.25
C ASP A 53 -1.08 5.00 -10.56
N LEU A 54 -0.25 4.57 -9.60
CA LEU A 54 0.69 5.46 -8.91
C LEU A 54 1.65 6.11 -9.93
N PRO A 55 2.17 7.32 -9.69
CA PRO A 55 3.25 7.89 -10.50
C PRO A 55 4.38 6.89 -10.75
N GLY A 56 4.85 6.81 -11.98
CA GLY A 56 5.85 5.82 -12.41
C GLY A 56 5.32 4.38 -12.58
N HIS A 57 4.03 4.12 -12.38
CA HIS A 57 3.43 2.78 -12.48
C HIS A 57 2.34 2.70 -13.55
N GLY A 58 2.02 1.47 -13.94
CA GLY A 58 0.94 1.18 -14.88
C GLY A 58 1.03 2.01 -16.15
N GLN A 59 -0.02 2.79 -16.43
CA GLN A 59 -0.09 3.73 -17.56
C GLN A 59 -0.01 5.21 -17.12
N SER A 60 0.21 5.49 -15.83
CA SER A 60 0.53 6.83 -15.36
C SER A 60 1.87 7.31 -15.92
N GLY A 61 2.06 8.62 -15.96
CA GLY A 61 3.34 9.22 -16.35
C GLY A 61 4.47 8.83 -15.41
N ASP A 62 5.69 8.87 -15.93
CA ASP A 62 6.87 8.64 -15.14
C ASP A 62 6.99 9.67 -14.02
N TRP A 63 7.61 9.26 -12.92
CA TRP A 63 8.02 10.17 -11.87
C TRP A 63 9.45 10.63 -12.14
N ASP A 64 9.68 11.93 -11.97
CA ASP A 64 10.97 12.58 -12.28
C ASP A 64 12.02 12.47 -11.15
N PHE A 65 11.72 11.68 -10.09
CA PHE A 65 12.54 11.52 -8.89
C PHE A 65 12.83 12.84 -8.15
N ASN A 66 11.98 13.85 -8.32
CA ASN A 66 12.09 15.11 -7.63
C ASN A 66 11.18 15.14 -6.39
N GLY A 67 11.79 15.28 -5.21
CA GLY A 67 11.10 15.29 -3.92
C GLY A 67 10.84 13.90 -3.35
N ASP A 68 9.89 13.80 -2.43
CA ASP A 68 9.46 12.56 -1.79
C ASP A 68 8.35 11.88 -2.60
N LEU A 69 8.53 10.60 -2.93
CA LEU A 69 7.54 9.84 -3.70
C LEU A 69 6.20 9.74 -2.97
N GLN A 70 6.23 9.51 -1.66
CA GLN A 70 4.99 9.36 -0.89
C GLN A 70 4.22 10.68 -0.84
N ASP A 71 4.90 11.85 -0.79
CA ASP A 71 4.26 13.15 -0.92
C ASP A 71 3.52 13.27 -2.25
N ARG A 72 4.20 12.97 -3.34
CA ARG A 72 3.62 13.08 -4.70
C ARG A 72 2.42 12.15 -4.89
N VAL A 73 2.53 10.90 -4.40
CA VAL A 73 1.40 9.96 -4.45
C VAL A 73 0.25 10.41 -3.56
N THR A 74 0.55 10.98 -2.39
CA THR A 74 -0.48 11.51 -1.48
C THR A 74 -1.22 12.70 -2.10
N GLU A 75 -0.53 13.65 -2.74
CA GLU A 75 -1.14 14.77 -3.46
C GLU A 75 -2.08 14.30 -4.59
N VAL A 76 -1.64 13.29 -5.36
CA VAL A 76 -2.49 12.67 -6.38
C VAL A 76 -3.73 12.03 -5.75
N ALA A 77 -3.56 11.25 -4.68
CA ALA A 77 -4.68 10.60 -3.98
C ALA A 77 -5.68 11.63 -3.42
N GLN A 78 -5.19 12.71 -2.79
CA GLN A 78 -6.03 13.83 -2.31
C GLN A 78 -6.88 14.45 -3.42
N SER A 79 -6.34 14.55 -4.64
CA SER A 79 -7.06 15.12 -5.78
C SER A 79 -8.31 14.34 -6.20
N PHE A 80 -8.46 13.10 -5.73
CA PHE A 80 -9.66 12.28 -5.92
C PHE A 80 -10.65 12.35 -4.75
N ILE A 81 -10.33 13.07 -3.66
CA ILE A 81 -11.15 13.14 -2.44
C ILE A 81 -11.98 14.42 -2.41
N TYR A 82 -13.23 14.35 -2.82
CA TYR A 82 -14.15 15.48 -2.88
C TYR A 82 -15.15 15.54 -1.70
N GLY A 83 -15.12 14.54 -0.79
CA GLY A 83 -16.03 14.40 0.34
C GLY A 83 -15.67 13.16 1.17
N PRO A 84 -16.59 12.70 2.05
CA PRO A 84 -16.36 11.47 2.83
C PRO A 84 -16.05 10.27 1.92
N ILE A 85 -15.04 9.47 2.31
CA ILE A 85 -14.53 8.39 1.46
C ILE A 85 -14.00 7.22 2.29
N HIS A 86 -14.08 6.01 1.74
CA HIS A 86 -13.40 4.84 2.24
C HIS A 86 -12.03 4.68 1.56
N LEU A 87 -11.00 4.34 2.30
CA LEU A 87 -9.67 4.07 1.75
C LEU A 87 -9.37 2.58 1.76
N ILE A 88 -8.78 2.11 0.67
CA ILE A 88 -8.30 0.73 0.55
C ILE A 88 -6.89 0.81 -0.03
N GLY A 89 -5.91 0.31 0.71
CA GLY A 89 -4.52 0.38 0.28
C GLY A 89 -3.78 -0.94 0.45
N HIS A 90 -2.83 -1.21 -0.46
CA HIS A 90 -1.94 -2.36 -0.36
C HIS A 90 -0.48 -1.92 -0.36
N SER A 91 0.32 -2.43 0.59
CA SER A 91 1.76 -2.22 0.67
C SER A 91 2.10 -0.72 0.70
N PHE A 92 2.83 -0.19 -0.28
CA PHE A 92 3.09 1.25 -0.41
C PHE A 92 1.79 2.07 -0.50
N GLY A 93 0.79 1.61 -1.25
CA GLY A 93 -0.52 2.27 -1.30
C GLY A 93 -1.23 2.31 0.05
N ALA A 94 -1.00 1.33 0.93
CA ALA A 94 -1.50 1.36 2.30
C ALA A 94 -0.80 2.43 3.15
N THR A 95 0.49 2.70 2.92
CA THR A 95 1.20 3.79 3.63
C THR A 95 0.72 5.18 3.18
N VAL A 96 0.32 5.32 1.93
CA VAL A 96 -0.36 6.54 1.44
C VAL A 96 -1.71 6.71 2.13
N ALA A 97 -2.47 5.63 2.34
CA ALA A 97 -3.72 5.69 3.11
C ALA A 97 -3.45 6.13 4.56
N LEU A 98 -2.40 5.65 5.23
CA LEU A 98 -1.99 6.14 6.55
C LEU A 98 -1.73 7.65 6.56
N ARG A 99 -1.10 8.19 5.53
CA ARG A 99 -0.89 9.64 5.37
C ARG A 99 -2.21 10.39 5.27
N LEU A 100 -3.13 9.93 4.42
CA LEU A 100 -4.45 10.54 4.25
C LEU A 100 -5.26 10.53 5.54
N MET A 101 -5.20 9.43 6.32
CA MET A 101 -5.82 9.35 7.65
C MET A 101 -5.29 10.41 8.62
N SER A 102 -3.99 10.68 8.60
CA SER A 102 -3.36 11.70 9.44
C SER A 102 -3.71 13.13 9.00
N GLN A 103 -3.75 13.38 7.67
CA GLN A 103 -3.91 14.72 7.11
C GLN A 103 -5.36 15.20 7.02
N MET A 104 -6.32 14.29 6.84
CA MET A 104 -7.74 14.62 6.67
C MET A 104 -8.68 13.61 7.36
N PRO A 105 -8.46 13.34 8.67
CA PRO A 105 -9.17 12.28 9.39
C PRO A 105 -10.70 12.42 9.32
N GLU A 106 -11.22 13.65 9.23
CA GLU A 106 -12.65 13.96 9.17
C GLU A 106 -13.32 13.55 7.85
N ARG A 107 -12.54 13.33 6.80
CA ARG A 107 -13.03 12.87 5.49
C ARG A 107 -13.00 11.37 5.32
N ILE A 108 -12.25 10.67 6.15
CA ILE A 108 -12.05 9.23 6.01
C ILE A 108 -13.08 8.48 6.85
N LYS A 109 -14.03 7.81 6.16
CA LYS A 109 -15.09 7.02 6.78
C LYS A 109 -14.58 5.72 7.39
N SER A 110 -13.76 4.99 6.66
CA SER A 110 -13.08 3.78 7.11
C SER A 110 -11.85 3.50 6.28
N VAL A 111 -10.97 2.63 6.78
CA VAL A 111 -9.73 2.25 6.08
C VAL A 111 -9.56 0.75 6.11
N VAL A 112 -9.17 0.16 4.96
CA VAL A 112 -8.70 -1.22 4.85
C VAL A 112 -7.27 -1.20 4.35
N LEU A 113 -6.36 -1.77 5.12
CA LEU A 113 -4.91 -1.75 4.88
C LEU A 113 -4.39 -3.18 4.74
N PHE A 114 -3.97 -3.52 3.54
CA PHE A 114 -3.28 -4.78 3.27
C PHE A 114 -1.78 -4.54 3.38
N GLU A 115 -1.15 -5.16 4.40
CA GLU A 115 0.30 -5.18 4.53
C GLU A 115 0.99 -3.80 4.39
N PRO A 116 0.64 -2.77 5.17
CA PRO A 116 1.29 -1.47 5.11
C PRO A 116 2.78 -1.60 5.48
N VAL A 117 3.66 -1.30 4.53
CA VAL A 117 5.12 -1.47 4.67
C VAL A 117 5.79 -0.32 5.45
N PHE A 118 5.13 0.22 6.46
CA PHE A 118 5.65 1.30 7.30
C PHE A 118 6.52 0.75 8.42
N VAL A 119 7.73 0.32 8.07
CA VAL A 119 8.65 -0.42 8.96
C VAL A 119 9.10 0.40 10.17
N GLU A 120 9.13 1.74 10.07
CA GLU A 120 9.50 2.61 11.19
C GLU A 120 8.55 2.42 12.38
N ALA A 121 7.28 2.11 12.17
CA ALA A 121 6.36 1.80 13.26
C ALA A 121 6.84 0.63 14.12
N ALA A 122 7.30 -0.45 13.47
CA ALA A 122 7.90 -1.59 14.17
C ALA A 122 9.20 -1.22 14.87
N PHE A 123 10.04 -0.40 14.24
CA PHE A 123 11.33 0.00 14.81
C PHE A 123 11.17 0.90 16.03
N GLN A 124 10.24 1.86 16.03
CA GLN A 124 9.99 2.70 17.21
C GLN A 124 9.42 1.87 18.36
N ARG A 125 8.53 0.92 18.08
CA ARG A 125 7.98 0.03 19.10
C ARG A 125 9.04 -0.95 19.65
N THR A 126 9.88 -1.50 18.76
CA THR A 126 10.85 -2.55 19.07
C THR A 126 12.18 -2.29 18.35
N PRO A 127 13.05 -1.40 18.85
CA PRO A 127 14.25 -0.94 18.14
C PRO A 127 15.23 -2.04 17.70
N LYS A 128 15.25 -3.18 18.41
CA LYS A 128 16.12 -4.33 18.06
C LYS A 128 15.78 -4.98 16.71
N LEU A 129 14.57 -4.77 16.19
CA LEU A 129 14.15 -5.33 14.91
C LEU A 129 14.86 -4.67 13.72
N ARG A 130 15.33 -3.43 13.87
CA ARG A 130 15.99 -2.69 12.77
C ARG A 130 17.20 -3.44 12.22
N ALA A 131 18.13 -3.87 13.07
CA ALA A 131 19.33 -4.55 12.62
C ALA A 131 19.03 -5.88 11.89
N ALA A 132 18.03 -6.63 12.35
CA ALA A 132 17.63 -7.88 11.69
C ALA A 132 17.01 -7.61 10.32
N TYR A 133 16.13 -6.62 10.22
CA TYR A 133 15.51 -6.22 8.95
C TYR A 133 16.53 -5.66 7.95
N GLU A 134 17.47 -4.81 8.41
CA GLU A 134 18.52 -4.25 7.55
C GLU A 134 19.46 -5.35 7.02
N ALA A 135 19.74 -6.37 7.84
CA ALA A 135 20.51 -7.54 7.39
C ALA A 135 19.75 -8.36 6.32
N GLU A 136 18.43 -8.53 6.47
CA GLU A 136 17.60 -9.22 5.47
C GLU A 136 17.50 -8.42 4.16
N ALA A 137 17.45 -7.09 4.22
CA ALA A 137 17.39 -6.21 3.07
C ALA A 137 18.74 -5.91 2.41
N GLN A 138 19.86 -6.41 2.97
CA GLN A 138 21.22 -6.04 2.56
C GLN A 138 21.48 -6.28 1.07
N ASP A 139 21.09 -7.44 0.54
CA ASP A 139 21.30 -7.80 -0.88
C ASP A 139 20.54 -6.86 -1.83
N PHE A 140 19.33 -6.45 -1.47
CA PHE A 140 18.57 -5.44 -2.21
C PHE A 140 19.30 -4.09 -2.21
N VAL A 141 19.72 -3.62 -1.05
CA VAL A 141 20.42 -2.33 -0.89
C VAL A 141 21.74 -2.31 -1.67
N GLU A 142 22.50 -3.43 -1.66
CA GLU A 142 23.74 -3.55 -2.44
C GLU A 142 23.48 -3.53 -3.95
N ALA A 143 22.42 -4.22 -4.40
CA ALA A 143 22.04 -4.21 -5.79
C ALA A 143 21.61 -2.81 -6.29
N ILE A 144 20.84 -2.05 -5.48
CA ILE A 144 20.51 -0.66 -5.77
C ILE A 144 21.77 0.21 -5.87
N LYS A 145 22.68 0.13 -4.89
CA LYS A 145 23.94 0.91 -4.89
C LYS A 145 24.83 0.61 -6.10
N SER A 146 24.87 -0.65 -6.52
CA SER A 146 25.63 -1.07 -7.71
C SER A 146 24.92 -0.80 -9.04
N LYS A 147 23.67 -0.30 -9.00
CA LYS A 147 22.80 -0.07 -10.16
C LYS A 147 22.46 -1.36 -10.93
N ASP A 148 22.53 -2.50 -10.27
CA ASP A 148 22.10 -3.78 -10.82
C ASP A 148 20.58 -3.93 -10.62
N LYS A 149 19.82 -3.31 -11.51
CA LYS A 149 18.35 -3.27 -11.44
C LYS A 149 17.73 -4.67 -11.50
N ALA A 150 18.31 -5.59 -12.26
CA ALA A 150 17.79 -6.95 -12.35
C ALA A 150 17.96 -7.70 -11.03
N ARG A 151 19.16 -7.65 -10.41
CA ARG A 151 19.40 -8.20 -9.07
C ARG A 151 18.51 -7.52 -8.03
N ALA A 152 18.42 -6.19 -8.03
CA ALA A 152 17.56 -5.45 -7.11
C ALA A 152 16.09 -5.91 -7.20
N THR A 153 15.57 -6.13 -8.42
CA THR A 153 14.20 -6.63 -8.61
C THR A 153 14.04 -8.03 -8.04
N ILE A 154 15.00 -8.92 -8.26
CA ILE A 154 14.96 -10.31 -7.74
C ILE A 154 14.97 -10.28 -6.21
N GLU A 155 15.88 -9.51 -5.58
CA GLU A 155 15.98 -9.44 -4.12
C GLU A 155 14.72 -8.80 -3.50
N PHE A 156 14.16 -7.77 -4.13
CA PHE A 156 12.88 -7.20 -3.72
C PHE A 156 11.74 -8.23 -3.75
N LEU A 157 11.64 -9.00 -4.82
CA LEU A 157 10.58 -10.01 -4.95
C LEU A 157 10.75 -11.21 -4.01
N LYS A 158 11.96 -11.53 -3.55
CA LYS A 158 12.17 -12.53 -2.50
C LYS A 158 11.54 -12.12 -1.17
N MET A 159 11.60 -10.83 -0.84
CA MET A 159 11.03 -10.27 0.40
C MET A 159 9.53 -10.00 0.27
N TRP A 160 9.09 -9.42 -0.85
CA TRP A 160 7.77 -8.80 -1.01
C TRP A 160 6.94 -9.40 -2.16
N GLY A 161 7.41 -10.43 -2.81
CA GLY A 161 6.67 -11.12 -3.88
C GLY A 161 5.65 -12.13 -3.33
N ASP A 162 4.98 -12.82 -4.26
CA ASP A 162 4.03 -13.90 -3.96
C ASP A 162 4.69 -15.29 -3.88
N GLY A 163 6.03 -15.36 -3.98
CA GLY A 163 6.80 -16.60 -4.02
C GLY A 163 6.93 -17.21 -5.42
N THR A 164 6.40 -16.56 -6.45
CA THR A 164 6.59 -17.03 -7.85
C THR A 164 8.08 -17.02 -8.21
N PRO A 165 8.65 -18.15 -8.65
CA PRO A 165 10.04 -18.19 -9.11
C PRO A 165 10.30 -17.19 -10.24
N TRP A 166 11.46 -16.51 -10.19
CA TRP A 166 11.81 -15.48 -11.18
C TRP A 166 11.65 -15.94 -12.62
N GLU A 167 12.07 -17.15 -12.92
CA GLU A 167 12.01 -17.74 -14.26
C GLU A 167 10.58 -18.00 -14.73
N ALA A 168 9.64 -18.17 -13.81
CA ALA A 168 8.22 -18.39 -14.12
C ALA A 168 7.47 -17.08 -14.41
N ILE A 169 8.03 -15.93 -14.04
CA ILE A 169 7.45 -14.63 -14.37
C ILE A 169 7.63 -14.34 -15.87
N PRO A 170 6.58 -13.94 -16.61
CA PRO A 170 6.70 -13.62 -18.03
C PRO A 170 7.78 -12.57 -18.32
N PRO A 171 8.61 -12.73 -19.39
CA PRO A 171 9.75 -11.85 -19.67
C PRO A 171 9.39 -10.35 -19.75
N ASN A 172 8.25 -10.02 -20.36
CA ASN A 172 7.79 -8.65 -20.46
C ASN A 172 7.43 -8.05 -19.09
N LEU A 173 6.90 -8.86 -18.17
CA LEU A 173 6.60 -8.41 -16.81
C LEU A 173 7.88 -8.25 -16.00
N ARG A 174 8.85 -9.17 -16.12
CA ARG A 174 10.18 -9.02 -15.51
C ARG A 174 10.85 -7.70 -15.94
N GLN A 175 10.85 -7.43 -17.26
CA GLN A 175 11.44 -6.20 -17.78
C GLN A 175 10.74 -4.96 -17.23
N SER A 176 9.41 -4.96 -17.20
CA SER A 176 8.65 -3.85 -16.63
C SER A 176 8.95 -3.60 -15.15
N MET A 177 9.21 -4.65 -14.36
CA MET A 177 9.61 -4.52 -12.95
C MET A 177 11.04 -3.99 -12.83
N ILE A 178 11.97 -4.50 -13.65
CA ILE A 178 13.38 -4.03 -13.69
C ILE A 178 13.44 -2.54 -14.02
N ASP A 179 12.68 -2.09 -15.01
CA ASP A 179 12.68 -0.69 -15.45
C ASP A 179 12.19 0.27 -14.34
N LYS A 180 11.38 -0.24 -13.40
CA LYS A 180 10.71 0.55 -12.35
C LYS A 180 11.29 0.37 -10.95
N ILE A 181 12.30 -0.46 -10.77
CA ILE A 181 12.80 -0.80 -9.42
C ILE A 181 13.32 0.42 -8.64
N ASP A 182 13.83 1.44 -9.32
CA ASP A 182 14.30 2.68 -8.68
C ASP A 182 13.18 3.43 -7.93
N VAL A 183 11.91 3.22 -8.33
CA VAL A 183 10.75 3.82 -7.64
C VAL A 183 10.55 3.19 -6.26
N VAL A 184 10.94 1.92 -6.09
CA VAL A 184 10.89 1.24 -4.78
C VAL A 184 11.85 1.90 -3.80
N ASP A 185 13.10 2.11 -4.23
CA ASP A 185 14.13 2.77 -3.40
C ASP A 185 13.73 4.20 -3.01
N ALA A 186 13.12 4.93 -3.94
CA ALA A 186 12.65 6.28 -3.72
C ALA A 186 11.56 6.43 -2.64
N GLY A 187 10.81 5.36 -2.36
CA GLY A 187 9.83 5.32 -1.26
C GLY A 187 10.46 5.08 0.12
N THR A 188 11.69 4.60 0.19
CA THR A 188 12.35 4.14 1.41
C THR A 188 12.39 5.17 2.55
N PRO A 189 12.73 6.45 2.35
CA PRO A 189 12.80 7.43 3.44
C PRO A 189 11.48 7.56 4.22
N ALA A 190 10.35 7.65 3.51
CA ALA A 190 9.03 7.78 4.15
C ALA A 190 8.63 6.52 4.94
N LEU A 191 9.14 5.35 4.55
CA LEU A 191 8.81 4.07 5.19
C LEU A 191 9.69 3.75 6.40
N HIS A 192 10.94 4.25 6.42
CA HIS A 192 11.97 3.88 7.37
C HIS A 192 12.35 4.98 8.36
N GLN A 193 11.83 6.22 8.22
CA GLN A 193 12.26 7.37 9.02
C GLN A 193 11.11 8.21 9.57
N ASP A 194 9.84 7.83 9.34
CA ASP A 194 8.66 8.62 9.72
C ASP A 194 8.80 10.12 9.39
N THR A 195 9.28 10.42 8.19
CA THR A 195 9.54 11.80 7.72
C THR A 195 8.31 12.71 7.82
N HIS A 196 7.13 12.11 7.98
CA HIS A 196 5.85 12.81 8.02
C HIS A 196 5.17 12.81 9.39
N GLY A 197 5.83 12.30 10.42
CA GLY A 197 5.34 12.33 11.80
C GLY A 197 4.07 11.54 12.06
N LEU A 198 3.85 10.46 11.33
CA LEU A 198 2.66 9.60 11.46
C LEU A 198 2.55 8.95 12.84
N LEU A 199 3.69 8.66 13.47
CA LEU A 199 3.78 8.05 14.80
C LEU A 199 3.74 9.09 15.93
N GLY A 200 3.83 10.37 15.57
CA GLY A 200 3.77 11.49 16.53
C GLY A 200 2.37 11.75 17.09
N PRO A 201 2.25 12.67 18.07
CA PRO A 201 1.00 12.94 18.78
C PRO A 201 -0.10 13.53 17.88
N THR A 202 0.26 14.14 16.76
CA THR A 202 -0.68 14.68 15.76
C THR A 202 -0.85 13.76 14.54
N GLY A 203 -0.28 12.58 14.58
CA GLY A 203 -0.31 11.60 13.50
C GLY A 203 -1.55 10.69 13.53
N LEU A 204 -1.32 9.40 13.36
CA LEU A 204 -2.37 8.36 13.22
C LEU A 204 -3.30 8.26 14.42
N ALA A 205 -2.82 8.59 15.63
CA ALA A 205 -3.64 8.57 16.85
C ALA A 205 -4.83 9.53 16.80
N ASN A 206 -4.83 10.53 15.90
CA ASN A 206 -5.96 11.44 15.70
C ASN A 206 -7.09 10.85 14.87
N TYR A 207 -6.85 9.83 14.08
CA TYR A 207 -7.91 9.13 13.37
C TYR A 207 -8.76 8.32 14.34
N LYS A 208 -10.07 8.55 14.33
CA LYS A 208 -11.04 7.90 15.24
C LYS A 208 -12.02 6.99 14.53
N GLY A 209 -11.91 6.87 13.21
CA GLY A 209 -12.73 5.96 12.42
C GLY A 209 -12.26 4.52 12.51
N PRO A 210 -13.06 3.58 11.97
CA PRO A 210 -12.72 2.17 11.93
C PRO A 210 -11.60 1.89 10.92
N ALA A 211 -10.67 1.01 11.32
CA ALA A 211 -9.56 0.55 10.49
C ALA A 211 -9.42 -0.98 10.55
N LEU A 212 -9.31 -1.61 9.38
CA LEU A 212 -9.07 -3.04 9.23
C LEU A 212 -7.68 -3.25 8.64
N PHE A 213 -6.84 -3.98 9.34
CA PHE A 213 -5.54 -4.44 8.88
C PHE A 213 -5.64 -5.91 8.49
N ILE A 214 -5.14 -6.26 7.30
CA ILE A 214 -5.10 -7.64 6.81
C ILE A 214 -3.69 -7.97 6.35
N ARG A 215 -3.12 -9.04 6.89
CA ARG A 215 -1.79 -9.55 6.49
C ARG A 215 -1.82 -11.03 6.17
N GLY A 216 -0.81 -11.49 5.45
CA GLY A 216 -0.54 -12.90 5.28
C GLY A 216 0.17 -13.47 6.50
N ALA A 217 -0.21 -14.66 6.95
CA ALA A 217 0.47 -15.35 8.05
C ALA A 217 1.89 -15.82 7.67
N ARG A 218 2.20 -15.85 6.36
CA ARG A 218 3.51 -16.23 5.79
C ARG A 218 4.31 -15.04 5.26
N SER A 219 3.87 -13.82 5.52
CA SER A 219 4.63 -12.61 5.21
C SER A 219 5.92 -12.53 6.02
N ILE A 220 6.85 -11.67 5.58
CA ILE A 220 8.09 -11.48 6.33
C ILE A 220 7.80 -11.13 7.80
N PRO A 221 8.63 -11.58 8.75
CA PRO A 221 8.32 -11.51 10.18
C PRO A 221 7.99 -10.10 10.67
N ILE A 222 8.68 -9.06 10.16
CA ILE A 222 8.45 -7.67 10.57
C ILE A 222 7.04 -7.18 10.30
N MET A 223 6.29 -7.77 9.36
CA MET A 223 4.93 -7.34 9.03
C MET A 223 3.99 -7.44 10.23
N GLN A 224 4.12 -8.50 11.03
CA GLN A 224 3.35 -8.63 12.27
C GLN A 224 3.65 -7.51 13.26
N ASP A 225 4.92 -7.13 13.39
CA ASP A 225 5.35 -6.05 14.30
C ASP A 225 4.85 -4.68 13.80
N ILE A 226 4.85 -4.44 12.48
CA ILE A 226 4.28 -3.24 11.86
C ILE A 226 2.79 -3.15 12.19
N HIS A 227 2.02 -4.22 11.93
CA HIS A 227 0.58 -4.26 12.22
C HIS A 227 0.30 -4.02 13.70
N THR A 228 1.02 -4.70 14.59
CA THR A 228 0.87 -4.52 16.04
C THR A 228 1.09 -3.06 16.43
N ALA A 229 2.20 -2.45 15.96
CA ALA A 229 2.52 -1.06 16.27
C ALA A 229 1.47 -0.08 15.79
N LEU A 230 0.94 -0.27 14.57
CA LEU A 230 -0.07 0.62 13.98
C LEU A 230 -1.44 0.46 14.63
N VAL A 231 -1.86 -0.77 14.93
CA VAL A 231 -3.14 -1.05 15.61
C VAL A 231 -3.18 -0.45 17.01
N GLU A 232 -2.07 -0.53 17.75
CA GLU A 232 -1.95 0.07 19.10
C GLU A 232 -2.16 1.60 19.11
N LEU A 233 -1.93 2.29 17.98
CA LEU A 233 -2.13 3.75 17.87
C LEU A 233 -3.59 4.15 17.62
N MET A 234 -4.45 3.21 17.19
CA MET A 234 -5.80 3.52 16.70
C MET A 234 -6.86 2.84 17.54
N SER A 235 -7.83 3.64 18.07
CA SER A 235 -8.84 3.16 19.02
C SER A 235 -9.88 2.20 18.42
N GLN A 236 -10.04 2.17 17.09
CA GLN A 236 -11.00 1.34 16.38
C GLN A 236 -10.33 0.50 15.27
N ALA A 237 -9.12 0.03 15.53
CA ALA A 237 -8.39 -0.83 14.60
C ALA A 237 -8.53 -2.30 14.97
N SER A 238 -8.55 -3.16 13.95
CA SER A 238 -8.46 -4.63 14.07
C SER A 238 -7.41 -5.17 13.13
N ASP A 239 -6.74 -6.28 13.51
CA ASP A 239 -5.73 -6.98 12.69
C ASP A 239 -6.18 -8.42 12.45
N HIS A 240 -6.04 -8.89 11.21
CA HIS A 240 -6.33 -10.26 10.81
C HIS A 240 -5.19 -10.82 9.95
N ALA A 241 -4.73 -12.02 10.31
CA ALA A 241 -3.79 -12.78 9.52
C ALA A 241 -4.54 -13.87 8.73
N ILE A 242 -4.23 -13.98 7.43
CA ILE A 242 -4.80 -15.03 6.56
C ILE A 242 -3.77 -16.15 6.42
N ASP A 243 -4.15 -17.36 6.81
CA ASP A 243 -3.30 -18.55 6.74
C ASP A 243 -2.91 -18.87 5.30
N GLY A 244 -1.64 -19.24 5.11
CA GLY A 244 -1.09 -19.58 3.78
C GLY A 244 -0.75 -18.39 2.90
N ALA A 245 -1.26 -17.20 3.19
CA ALA A 245 -0.97 -15.98 2.44
C ALA A 245 0.40 -15.37 2.79
N GLY A 246 1.02 -14.73 1.80
CA GLY A 246 2.17 -13.84 1.96
C GLY A 246 1.80 -12.37 1.70
N HIS A 247 2.80 -11.55 1.36
CA HIS A 247 2.64 -10.11 1.15
C HIS A 247 1.57 -9.75 0.10
N MET A 248 1.41 -10.57 -0.93
CA MET A 248 0.43 -10.33 -2.00
C MET A 248 -1.00 -10.83 -1.63
N VAL A 249 -1.34 -10.82 -0.34
CA VAL A 249 -2.59 -11.34 0.22
C VAL A 249 -3.87 -10.89 -0.50
N PRO A 250 -4.07 -9.61 -0.91
CA PRO A 250 -5.31 -9.22 -1.59
C PRO A 250 -5.48 -9.81 -3.00
N MET A 251 -4.39 -10.31 -3.61
CA MET A 251 -4.39 -10.96 -4.91
C MET A 251 -4.48 -12.49 -4.80
N THR A 252 -3.75 -13.08 -3.85
CA THR A 252 -3.62 -14.54 -3.72
C THR A 252 -4.75 -15.16 -2.90
N HIS A 253 -5.34 -14.40 -1.96
CA HIS A 253 -6.39 -14.84 -1.04
C HIS A 253 -7.55 -13.85 -1.04
N GLN A 254 -7.99 -13.48 -2.25
CA GLN A 254 -9.02 -12.45 -2.43
C GLN A 254 -10.34 -12.79 -1.72
N ALA A 255 -10.79 -14.04 -1.77
CA ALA A 255 -12.07 -14.44 -1.21
C ALA A 255 -12.10 -14.24 0.32
N GLU A 256 -11.02 -14.60 1.00
CA GLU A 256 -10.86 -14.42 2.44
C GLU A 256 -10.79 -12.94 2.81
N CYS A 257 -10.05 -12.15 2.03
CA CYS A 257 -10.00 -10.70 2.19
C CYS A 257 -11.39 -10.06 2.05
N VAL A 258 -12.14 -10.45 1.02
CA VAL A 258 -13.51 -9.94 0.79
C VAL A 258 -14.42 -10.29 1.95
N ALA A 259 -14.36 -11.52 2.49
CA ALA A 259 -15.17 -11.93 3.64
C ALA A 259 -14.87 -11.07 4.87
N LEU A 260 -13.59 -10.86 5.20
CA LEU A 260 -13.17 -9.98 6.31
C LEU A 260 -13.63 -8.52 6.12
N MET A 261 -13.52 -8.00 4.90
CA MET A 261 -13.98 -6.65 4.58
C MET A 261 -15.50 -6.50 4.69
N GLN A 262 -16.26 -7.50 4.24
CA GLN A 262 -17.75 -7.51 4.38
C GLN A 262 -18.16 -7.47 5.85
N GLU A 263 -17.55 -8.32 6.68
CA GLU A 263 -17.78 -8.32 8.13
C GLU A 263 -17.40 -6.98 8.78
N PHE A 264 -16.26 -6.42 8.41
CA PHE A 264 -15.78 -5.13 8.88
C PHE A 264 -16.75 -3.98 8.56
N TYR A 265 -17.20 -3.88 7.30
CA TYR A 265 -18.14 -2.82 6.90
C TYR A 265 -19.49 -2.99 7.60
N GLN A 266 -19.99 -4.22 7.76
CA GLN A 266 -21.23 -4.48 8.49
C GLN A 266 -21.13 -4.06 9.96
N LYS A 267 -20.04 -4.43 10.66
CA LYS A 267 -19.80 -4.08 12.07
C LYS A 267 -19.61 -2.57 12.26
N SER A 268 -19.06 -1.89 11.27
CA SER A 268 -18.83 -0.45 11.30
C SER A 268 -20.05 0.39 10.91
N GLY A 269 -21.19 -0.24 10.60
CA GLY A 269 -22.44 0.45 10.26
C GLY A 269 -22.49 1.01 8.84
N PHE A 270 -21.72 0.43 7.95
CA PHE A 270 -21.67 0.80 6.52
C PHE A 270 -22.34 -0.24 5.65
#